data_edb67179431691e18c86adec0132849a
#
_entry.id   edb67179431691e18c86adec0132849a
#
_cell.length_a   1.000
_cell.length_b   1.000
_cell.length_c   1.000
_cell.angle_alpha   90.00
_cell.angle_beta   90.00
_cell.angle_gamma   90.00
#
_symmetry.space_group_name_H-M   'P 1'
#
loop_
_entity.id
_entity.type
_entity.pdbx_description
1 polymer ?
#
loop_
_entity_poly.entity_id
_entity_poly.type
_entity_poly.pdbx_seq_one_letter_code
_entity_poly.pdbx_strand_id
1 'polypeptide(L)'
;MAIIKKVRGFEPKIGENCFLADNAVVVGDVTMGNDCSIWFGAVLRGDVNTITIGNRVNIQDNSVIHTLYEKSVTEIGNDVSIGHNVVVHGAKIGDMALIGMGSIILDHAEIGEGAIIAAGSVVLGGTKVGPHELWAGSPAKFKKMVDPKQASEINVKIAKNYLMYSTWYE
;
A
#
# COMPACT_ATOMS: atom_id res chain seq x y z
N MET A 1 -16.97 2.65 -13.48
CA MET A 1 -16.52 3.70 -12.54
C MET A 1 -16.24 3.06 -11.17
N ALA A 2 -15.17 3.47 -10.52
CA ALA A 2 -14.82 3.00 -9.18
C ALA A 2 -15.97 3.16 -8.17
N ILE A 3 -16.04 2.29 -7.18
CA ILE A 3 -17.04 2.36 -6.12
C ILE A 3 -16.48 3.21 -4.99
N ILE A 4 -16.94 4.45 -4.87
CA ILE A 4 -16.58 5.35 -3.77
C ILE A 4 -17.83 5.48 -2.87
N LYS A 5 -17.70 5.12 -1.58
CA LYS A 5 -18.87 5.07 -0.69
C LYS A 5 -18.57 5.63 0.69
N LYS A 6 -19.43 6.53 1.13
CA LYS A 6 -19.47 7.01 2.51
C LYS A 6 -19.94 5.88 3.45
N VAL A 7 -19.24 5.68 4.57
CA VAL A 7 -19.58 4.70 5.61
C VAL A 7 -19.43 5.35 6.99
N ARG A 8 -20.40 5.16 7.88
CA ARG A 8 -20.42 5.70 9.26
C ARG A 8 -20.17 7.22 9.35
N GLY A 9 -20.57 7.97 8.33
CA GLY A 9 -20.35 9.42 8.29
C GLY A 9 -19.04 9.85 7.63
N PHE A 10 -18.11 8.95 7.41
CA PHE A 10 -16.83 9.20 6.76
C PHE A 10 -16.93 8.98 5.25
N GLU A 11 -16.41 9.92 4.48
CA GLU A 11 -16.36 9.86 3.02
C GLU A 11 -14.90 9.90 2.57
N PRO A 12 -14.51 9.04 1.61
CA PRO A 12 -13.14 9.04 1.11
C PRO A 12 -12.71 10.40 0.56
N LYS A 13 -11.50 10.83 0.92
CA LYS A 13 -10.84 12.02 0.40
C LYS A 13 -9.72 11.58 -0.53
N ILE A 14 -9.88 11.88 -1.81
CA ILE A 14 -8.95 11.48 -2.86
C ILE A 14 -8.26 12.73 -3.39
N GLY A 15 -6.94 12.72 -3.46
CA GLY A 15 -6.13 13.81 -3.97
C GLY A 15 -6.28 14.00 -5.49
N GLU A 16 -5.51 14.93 -6.01
CA GLU A 16 -5.53 15.28 -7.43
C GLU A 16 -4.80 14.23 -8.29
N ASN A 17 -5.15 14.14 -9.57
CA ASN A 17 -4.52 13.28 -10.58
C ASN A 17 -4.48 11.80 -10.20
N CYS A 18 -5.45 11.31 -9.45
CA CYS A 18 -5.51 9.91 -9.04
C CYS A 18 -6.27 9.06 -10.06
N PHE A 19 -5.69 7.92 -10.44
CA PHE A 19 -6.35 6.89 -11.23
C PHE A 19 -7.08 5.90 -10.33
N LEU A 20 -8.34 5.64 -10.62
CA LEU A 20 -9.15 4.63 -9.97
C LEU A 20 -9.76 3.74 -11.05
N ALA A 21 -9.32 2.49 -11.11
CA ALA A 21 -9.87 1.52 -12.07
C ALA A 21 -11.38 1.33 -11.87
N ASP A 22 -12.12 0.98 -12.92
CA ASP A 22 -13.59 0.94 -12.92
C ASP A 22 -14.23 0.10 -11.83
N ASN A 23 -13.56 -0.93 -11.35
CA ASN A 23 -14.03 -1.81 -10.27
C ASN A 23 -13.21 -1.70 -8.98
N ALA A 24 -12.39 -0.65 -8.84
CA ALA A 24 -11.74 -0.35 -7.56
C ALA A 24 -12.78 0.10 -6.52
N VAL A 25 -12.55 -0.24 -5.27
CA VAL A 25 -13.46 0.07 -4.15
C VAL A 25 -12.72 0.91 -3.12
N VAL A 26 -13.24 2.11 -2.84
CA VAL A 26 -12.70 3.00 -1.78
C VAL A 26 -13.85 3.44 -0.90
N VAL A 27 -13.88 2.99 0.35
CA VAL A 27 -15.03 3.23 1.24
C VAL A 27 -14.60 3.66 2.64
N GLY A 28 -15.39 4.55 3.25
CA GLY A 28 -15.24 4.99 4.63
C GLY A 28 -14.11 6.02 4.83
N ASP A 29 -13.43 5.92 5.97
CA ASP A 29 -12.38 6.85 6.39
C ASP A 29 -11.04 6.56 5.69
N VAL A 30 -10.97 6.94 4.42
CA VAL A 30 -9.78 6.82 3.58
C VAL A 30 -9.36 8.22 3.14
N THR A 31 -8.12 8.58 3.41
CA THR A 31 -7.49 9.80 2.87
C THR A 31 -6.30 9.40 2.01
N MET A 32 -6.28 9.86 0.77
CA MET A 32 -5.25 9.55 -0.22
C MET A 32 -4.67 10.84 -0.80
N GLY A 33 -3.35 10.90 -0.92
CA GLY A 33 -2.63 12.01 -1.53
C GLY A 33 -2.77 12.05 -3.05
N ASN A 34 -1.92 12.84 -3.69
CA ASN A 34 -1.96 13.08 -5.12
C ASN A 34 -1.23 12.00 -5.92
N ASP A 35 -1.54 11.91 -7.23
CA ASP A 35 -0.84 11.09 -8.21
C ASP A 35 -0.82 9.59 -7.84
N CYS A 36 -1.85 9.11 -7.15
CA CYS A 36 -2.00 7.70 -6.77
C CYS A 36 -2.73 6.90 -7.84
N SER A 37 -2.50 5.58 -7.87
CA SER A 37 -3.23 4.68 -8.78
C SER A 37 -3.75 3.46 -8.05
N ILE A 38 -5.07 3.24 -8.11
CA ILE A 38 -5.78 2.13 -7.49
C ILE A 38 -6.33 1.24 -8.61
N TRP A 39 -5.80 0.04 -8.70
CA TRP A 39 -5.98 -0.83 -9.84
C TRP A 39 -7.19 -1.77 -9.72
N PHE A 40 -7.39 -2.61 -10.73
CA PHE A 40 -8.61 -3.40 -10.85
C PHE A 40 -8.83 -4.35 -9.67
N GLY A 41 -10.02 -4.32 -9.09
CA GLY A 41 -10.40 -5.16 -7.96
C GLY A 41 -9.73 -4.81 -6.63
N ALA A 42 -8.92 -3.75 -6.57
CA ALA A 42 -8.33 -3.32 -5.30
C ALA A 42 -9.41 -2.73 -4.38
N VAL A 43 -9.30 -3.02 -3.07
CA VAL A 43 -10.28 -2.62 -2.06
C VAL A 43 -9.57 -1.87 -0.93
N LEU A 44 -9.93 -0.60 -0.74
CA LEU A 44 -9.51 0.24 0.38
C LEU A 44 -10.73 0.44 1.28
N ARG A 45 -10.77 -0.26 2.41
CA ARG A 45 -11.95 -0.29 3.27
C ARG A 45 -11.68 0.29 4.66
N GLY A 46 -11.91 1.59 4.80
CA GLY A 46 -11.80 2.36 6.05
C GLY A 46 -13.13 2.44 6.81
N ASP A 47 -13.85 1.34 6.92
CA ASP A 47 -15.18 1.29 7.56
C ASP A 47 -15.12 1.17 9.09
N VAL A 48 -14.02 0.66 9.61
CA VAL A 48 -13.84 0.42 11.05
C VAL A 48 -12.76 1.29 11.68
N ASN A 49 -11.78 1.77 10.89
CA ASN A 49 -10.76 2.72 11.33
C ASN A 49 -10.09 3.39 10.11
N THR A 50 -9.21 4.35 10.37
CA THR A 50 -8.61 5.23 9.36
C THR A 50 -7.56 4.52 8.50
N ILE A 51 -7.60 4.82 7.20
CA ILE A 51 -6.56 4.51 6.22
C ILE A 51 -6.01 5.82 5.67
N THR A 52 -4.70 6.04 5.80
CA THR A 52 -4.01 7.21 5.23
C THR A 52 -2.97 6.76 4.22
N ILE A 53 -2.98 7.37 3.04
CA ILE A 53 -2.09 7.04 1.93
C ILE A 53 -1.42 8.32 1.44
N GLY A 54 -0.11 8.30 1.30
CA GLY A 54 0.69 9.41 0.79
C GLY A 54 0.52 9.66 -0.71
N ASN A 55 1.49 10.33 -1.31
CA ASN A 55 1.47 10.68 -2.72
C ASN A 55 2.19 9.61 -3.58
N ARG A 56 1.83 9.49 -4.85
CA ARG A 56 2.47 8.60 -5.84
C ARG A 56 2.51 7.13 -5.41
N VAL A 57 1.46 6.69 -4.72
CA VAL A 57 1.29 5.31 -4.28
C VAL A 57 0.54 4.53 -5.35
N ASN A 58 1.00 3.33 -5.70
CA ASN A 58 0.23 2.40 -6.51
C ASN A 58 -0.24 1.20 -5.66
N ILE A 59 -1.52 0.90 -5.75
CA ILE A 59 -2.14 -0.27 -5.13
C ILE A 59 -2.67 -1.14 -6.25
N GLN A 60 -1.96 -2.23 -6.51
CA GLN A 60 -2.16 -3.05 -7.69
C GLN A 60 -3.35 -4.00 -7.55
N ASP A 61 -3.67 -4.70 -8.63
CA ASP A 61 -4.89 -5.46 -8.78
C ASP A 61 -5.15 -6.43 -7.63
N ASN A 62 -6.42 -6.49 -7.20
CA ASN A 62 -6.94 -7.37 -6.17
C ASN A 62 -6.31 -7.23 -4.78
N SER A 63 -5.59 -6.15 -4.52
CA SER A 63 -5.01 -5.90 -3.21
C SER A 63 -6.05 -5.34 -2.24
N VAL A 64 -5.93 -5.68 -0.96
CA VAL A 64 -6.86 -5.28 0.09
C VAL A 64 -6.13 -4.49 1.16
N ILE A 65 -6.60 -3.27 1.42
CA ILE A 65 -6.14 -2.41 2.50
C ILE A 65 -7.28 -2.27 3.51
N HIS A 66 -7.03 -2.70 4.74
CA HIS A 66 -8.02 -2.67 5.81
C HIS A 66 -7.38 -2.39 7.17
N THR A 67 -8.18 -2.37 8.22
CA THR A 67 -7.78 -2.04 9.59
C THR A 67 -8.56 -2.87 10.59
N LEU A 68 -8.16 -2.87 11.86
CA LEU A 68 -8.88 -3.53 12.94
C LEU A 68 -9.65 -2.49 13.77
N TYR A 69 -10.92 -2.76 14.01
CA TYR A 69 -11.84 -1.87 14.74
C TYR A 69 -11.24 -1.40 16.07
N GLU A 70 -11.13 -0.08 16.23
CA GLU A 70 -10.59 0.62 17.41
C GLU A 70 -9.16 0.21 17.86
N LYS A 71 -8.45 -0.62 17.08
CA LYS A 71 -7.15 -1.17 17.50
C LYS A 71 -5.99 -0.83 16.57
N SER A 72 -6.22 -0.78 15.27
CA SER A 72 -5.16 -0.44 14.33
C SER A 72 -5.62 0.51 13.24
N VAL A 73 -4.70 1.30 12.72
CA VAL A 73 -4.85 2.14 11.55
C VAL A 73 -3.88 1.67 10.48
N THR A 74 -4.15 1.97 9.21
CA THR A 74 -3.18 1.74 8.14
C THR A 74 -2.63 3.07 7.66
N GLU A 75 -1.31 3.19 7.69
CA GLU A 75 -0.58 4.37 7.21
C GLU A 75 0.40 3.94 6.11
N ILE A 76 0.29 4.52 4.93
CA ILE A 76 1.16 4.24 3.79
C ILE A 76 1.82 5.55 3.38
N GLY A 77 3.14 5.57 3.34
CA GLY A 77 3.95 6.74 2.97
C GLY A 77 3.89 7.07 1.48
N ASN A 78 4.83 7.90 1.04
CA ASN A 78 4.92 8.34 -0.35
C ASN A 78 5.72 7.36 -1.21
N ASP A 79 5.48 7.35 -2.52
CA ASP A 79 6.23 6.54 -3.50
C ASP A 79 6.23 5.03 -3.20
N VAL A 80 5.21 4.53 -2.48
CA VAL A 80 5.07 3.13 -2.11
C VAL A 80 4.42 2.34 -3.23
N SER A 81 4.93 1.14 -3.49
CA SER A 81 4.32 0.18 -4.41
C SER A 81 3.77 -1.02 -3.66
N ILE A 82 2.46 -1.23 -3.74
CA ILE A 82 1.75 -2.40 -3.21
C ILE A 82 1.44 -3.34 -4.38
N GLY A 83 2.14 -4.46 -4.45
CA GLY A 83 2.01 -5.44 -5.53
C GLY A 83 0.63 -6.10 -5.61
N HIS A 84 0.38 -6.84 -6.69
CA HIS A 84 -0.90 -7.55 -6.91
C HIS A 84 -1.20 -8.54 -5.78
N ASN A 85 -2.47 -8.68 -5.41
CA ASN A 85 -2.98 -9.63 -4.40
C ASN A 85 -2.33 -9.47 -3.01
N VAL A 86 -1.90 -8.26 -2.64
CA VAL A 86 -1.35 -7.97 -1.31
C VAL A 86 -2.47 -7.69 -0.33
N VAL A 87 -2.29 -8.13 0.92
CA VAL A 87 -3.13 -7.73 2.04
C VAL A 87 -2.30 -6.86 2.99
N VAL A 88 -2.73 -5.62 3.22
CA VAL A 88 -2.20 -4.75 4.27
C VAL A 88 -3.30 -4.52 5.30
N HIS A 89 -3.08 -4.98 6.51
CA HIS A 89 -4.06 -4.91 7.57
C HIS A 89 -3.48 -4.24 8.81
N GLY A 90 -3.89 -3.01 9.09
CA GLY A 90 -3.52 -2.27 10.29
C GLY A 90 -2.01 -2.02 10.47
N ALA A 91 -1.27 -1.80 9.39
CA ALA A 91 0.18 -1.66 9.39
C ALA A 91 0.64 -0.27 8.97
N LYS A 92 1.88 0.07 9.30
CA LYS A 92 2.57 1.28 8.83
C LYS A 92 3.62 0.92 7.79
N ILE A 93 3.59 1.61 6.67
CA ILE A 93 4.52 1.40 5.55
C ILE A 93 5.21 2.73 5.25
N GLY A 94 6.51 2.75 5.42
CA GLY A 94 7.35 3.93 5.18
C GLY A 94 7.50 4.27 3.69
N ASP A 95 7.98 5.46 3.44
CA ASP A 95 8.19 6.00 2.09
C ASP A 95 9.03 5.04 1.22
N MET A 96 8.77 5.01 -0.07
CA MET A 96 9.53 4.23 -1.06
C MET A 96 9.61 2.72 -0.77
N ALA A 97 8.78 2.18 0.11
CA ALA A 97 8.75 0.74 0.35
C ALA A 97 8.12 -0.02 -0.83
N LEU A 98 8.60 -1.24 -1.06
CA LEU A 98 8.04 -2.16 -2.05
C LEU A 98 7.47 -3.39 -1.34
N ILE A 99 6.17 -3.59 -1.46
CA ILE A 99 5.48 -4.78 -0.97
C ILE A 99 5.22 -5.72 -2.14
N GLY A 100 5.95 -6.82 -2.16
CA GLY A 100 5.91 -7.80 -3.25
C GLY A 100 4.55 -8.49 -3.38
N MET A 101 4.21 -8.92 -4.57
CA MET A 101 2.93 -9.56 -4.92
C MET A 101 2.57 -10.71 -3.98
N GLY A 102 1.30 -10.80 -3.58
CA GLY A 102 0.77 -11.86 -2.74
C GLY A 102 1.26 -11.84 -1.28
N SER A 103 1.91 -10.76 -0.85
CA SER A 103 2.35 -10.64 0.55
C SER A 103 1.20 -10.29 1.49
N ILE A 104 1.34 -10.65 2.77
CA ILE A 104 0.40 -10.32 3.83
C ILE A 104 1.15 -9.56 4.92
N ILE A 105 0.70 -8.35 5.22
CA ILE A 105 1.26 -7.48 6.26
C ILE A 105 0.20 -7.33 7.35
N LEU A 106 0.49 -7.82 8.56
CA LEU A 106 -0.48 -7.89 9.65
C LEU A 106 -0.40 -6.67 10.59
N ASP A 107 -1.42 -6.55 11.44
CA ASP A 107 -1.62 -5.41 12.35
C ASP A 107 -0.38 -5.05 13.14
N HIS A 108 -0.15 -3.75 13.28
CA HIS A 108 0.98 -3.16 14.01
C HIS A 108 2.37 -3.49 13.44
N ALA A 109 2.45 -4.14 12.26
CA ALA A 109 3.73 -4.24 11.57
C ALA A 109 4.18 -2.86 11.07
N GLU A 110 5.48 -2.60 11.18
CA GLU A 110 6.11 -1.38 10.72
C GLU A 110 7.13 -1.74 9.64
N ILE A 111 6.93 -1.24 8.43
CA ILE A 111 7.84 -1.44 7.30
C ILE A 111 8.61 -0.14 7.10
N GLY A 112 9.92 -0.18 7.24
CA GLY A 112 10.79 0.99 7.13
C GLY A 112 10.88 1.55 5.70
N GLU A 113 11.35 2.80 5.63
CA GLU A 113 11.59 3.49 4.36
C GLU A 113 12.48 2.67 3.41
N GLY A 114 12.11 2.57 2.14
CA GLY A 114 12.87 1.86 1.11
C GLY A 114 13.00 0.34 1.36
N ALA A 115 12.32 -0.21 2.35
CA ALA A 115 12.34 -1.64 2.60
C ALA A 115 11.63 -2.43 1.51
N ILE A 116 12.02 -3.67 1.33
CA ILE A 116 11.45 -4.59 0.34
C ILE A 116 10.92 -5.83 1.05
N ILE A 117 9.64 -6.07 0.92
CA ILE A 117 9.01 -7.34 1.29
C ILE A 117 8.89 -8.18 0.02
N ALA A 118 9.58 -9.32 -0.02
CA ALA A 118 9.57 -10.20 -1.18
C ALA A 118 8.17 -10.81 -1.41
N ALA A 119 7.86 -11.12 -2.66
CA ALA A 119 6.57 -11.71 -3.03
C ALA A 119 6.21 -12.95 -2.20
N GLY A 120 4.93 -13.11 -1.86
CA GLY A 120 4.41 -14.24 -1.08
C GLY A 120 4.84 -14.28 0.38
N SER A 121 5.38 -13.21 0.91
CA SER A 121 5.84 -13.15 2.31
C SER A 121 4.69 -12.85 3.29
N VAL A 122 4.80 -13.36 4.51
CA VAL A 122 3.88 -13.05 5.62
C VAL A 122 4.64 -12.32 6.72
N VAL A 123 4.40 -11.03 6.86
CA VAL A 123 4.95 -10.20 7.94
C VAL A 123 3.98 -10.24 9.12
N LEU A 124 4.39 -10.88 10.20
CA LEU A 124 3.56 -11.05 11.39
C LEU A 124 3.29 -9.73 12.11
N GLY A 125 2.21 -9.70 12.86
CA GLY A 125 1.82 -8.54 13.65
C GLY A 125 2.92 -8.05 14.59
N GLY A 126 3.08 -6.73 14.67
CA GLY A 126 4.10 -6.09 15.51
C GLY A 126 5.55 -6.24 15.03
N THR A 127 5.78 -6.87 13.87
CA THR A 127 7.13 -6.98 13.30
C THR A 127 7.64 -5.61 12.88
N LYS A 128 8.91 -5.31 13.19
CA LYS A 128 9.60 -4.10 12.74
C LYS A 128 10.64 -4.45 11.68
N VAL A 129 10.38 -4.04 10.47
CA VAL A 129 11.30 -4.11 9.33
C VAL A 129 12.02 -2.77 9.26
N GLY A 130 13.35 -2.79 9.36
CA GLY A 130 14.16 -1.59 9.30
C GLY A 130 14.21 -0.96 7.89
N PRO A 131 14.66 0.31 7.80
CA PRO A 131 14.85 0.96 6.51
C PRO A 131 15.82 0.18 5.62
N HIS A 132 15.50 0.10 4.32
CA HIS A 132 16.30 -0.57 3.29
C HIS A 132 16.61 -2.04 3.59
N GLU A 133 15.79 -2.70 4.39
CA GLU A 133 15.90 -4.14 4.62
C GLU A 133 15.07 -4.92 3.60
N LEU A 134 15.60 -6.05 3.14
CA LEU A 134 14.86 -7.06 2.39
C LEU A 134 14.46 -8.19 3.33
N TRP A 135 13.17 -8.45 3.39
CA TRP A 135 12.57 -9.54 4.16
C TRP A 135 11.81 -10.50 3.24
N ALA A 136 11.86 -11.79 3.55
CA ALA A 136 11.21 -12.82 2.74
C ALA A 136 10.80 -14.04 3.57
N GLY A 137 9.74 -14.71 3.13
CA GLY A 137 9.25 -15.97 3.67
C GLY A 137 7.94 -15.88 4.44
N SER A 138 7.46 -17.02 4.94
CA SER A 138 6.26 -17.14 5.78
C SER A 138 6.58 -18.01 7.00
N PRO A 139 6.81 -17.40 8.18
CA PRO A 139 6.87 -15.96 8.43
C PRO A 139 8.09 -15.29 7.78
N ALA A 140 7.93 -14.03 7.42
CA ALA A 140 9.01 -13.23 6.84
C ALA A 140 10.17 -13.06 7.83
N LYS A 141 11.38 -13.12 7.30
CA LYS A 141 12.62 -12.92 8.05
C LYS A 141 13.58 -12.03 7.26
N PHE A 142 14.39 -11.27 7.97
CA PHE A 142 15.48 -10.49 7.39
C PHE A 142 16.36 -11.36 6.50
N LYS A 143 16.70 -10.86 5.32
CA LYS A 143 17.60 -11.52 4.36
C LYS A 143 18.88 -10.76 4.17
N LYS A 144 18.79 -9.47 3.91
CA LYS A 144 19.95 -8.60 3.67
C LYS A 144 19.55 -7.12 3.70
N MET A 145 20.53 -6.26 3.82
CA MET A 145 20.39 -4.85 3.49
C MET A 145 20.35 -4.69 1.96
N VAL A 146 19.57 -3.75 1.50
CA VAL A 146 19.51 -3.31 0.10
C VAL A 146 20.27 -1.98 0.02
N ASP A 147 21.06 -1.78 -1.02
CA ASP A 147 21.70 -0.49 -1.25
C ASP A 147 20.62 0.59 -1.36
N PRO A 148 20.64 1.64 -0.51
CA PRO A 148 19.61 2.67 -0.50
C PRO A 148 19.40 3.34 -1.86
N LYS A 149 20.47 3.56 -2.62
CA LYS A 149 20.39 4.15 -3.96
C LYS A 149 19.69 3.19 -4.93
N GLN A 150 20.09 1.92 -4.93
CA GLN A 150 19.47 0.90 -5.77
C GLN A 150 18.00 0.67 -5.38
N ALA A 151 17.68 0.63 -4.07
CA ALA A 151 16.30 0.48 -3.61
C ALA A 151 15.43 1.66 -4.06
N SER A 152 15.88 2.89 -3.87
CA SER A 152 15.14 4.07 -4.29
C SER A 152 14.96 4.12 -5.81
N GLU A 153 15.99 3.81 -6.60
CA GLU A 153 15.91 3.76 -8.06
C GLU A 153 14.86 2.74 -8.54
N ILE A 154 14.83 1.54 -7.96
CA ILE A 154 13.87 0.49 -8.32
C ILE A 154 12.46 0.88 -7.89
N ASN A 155 12.27 1.23 -6.63
CA ASN A 155 10.95 1.46 -6.04
C ASN A 155 10.29 2.72 -6.63
N VAL A 156 11.05 3.83 -6.74
CA VAL A 156 10.56 5.06 -7.37
C VAL A 156 10.29 4.85 -8.87
N LYS A 157 11.10 4.04 -9.56
CA LYS A 157 10.84 3.71 -10.96
C LYS A 157 9.53 2.93 -11.13
N ILE A 158 9.25 1.99 -10.23
CA ILE A 158 7.96 1.26 -10.25
C ILE A 158 6.81 2.24 -10.06
N ALA A 159 6.87 3.10 -9.04
CA ALA A 159 5.83 4.10 -8.79
C ALA A 159 5.60 5.01 -10.01
N LYS A 160 6.66 5.51 -10.63
CA LYS A 160 6.58 6.32 -11.87
C LYS A 160 6.00 5.56 -13.05
N ASN A 161 6.34 4.27 -13.21
CA ASN A 161 5.77 3.45 -14.27
C ASN A 161 4.26 3.29 -14.11
N TYR A 162 3.77 3.12 -12.89
CA TYR A 162 2.33 3.01 -12.64
C TYR A 162 1.58 4.30 -12.91
N LEU A 163 2.19 5.46 -12.67
CA LEU A 163 1.65 6.74 -13.12
C LEU A 163 1.54 6.81 -14.66
N MET A 164 2.57 6.34 -15.37
CA MET A 164 2.52 6.27 -16.83
C MET A 164 1.46 5.27 -17.32
N TYR A 165 1.38 4.08 -16.70
CA TYR A 165 0.41 3.06 -17.12
C TYR A 165 -1.03 3.54 -16.95
N SER A 166 -1.33 4.32 -15.91
CA SER A 166 -2.68 4.84 -15.70
C SER A 166 -3.17 5.72 -16.85
N THR A 167 -2.28 6.47 -17.51
CA THR A 167 -2.66 7.32 -18.66
C THR A 167 -3.13 6.54 -19.89
N TRP A 168 -2.90 5.23 -19.95
CA TRP A 168 -3.38 4.38 -21.05
C TRP A 168 -4.88 4.04 -20.94
N TYR A 169 -5.50 4.35 -19.82
CA TYR A 169 -6.91 4.08 -19.52
C TYR A 169 -7.79 5.34 -19.54
N GLU A 170 -7.22 6.49 -19.91
CA GLU A 170 -7.90 7.77 -20.08
C GLU A 170 -8.60 7.90 -21.45
#